data_aa08e1fd9a39672fdae6285fc8673856
#
_entry.id   aa08e1fd9a39672fdae6285fc8673856
#
_cell.length_a   1.000
_cell.length_b   1.000
_cell.length_c   1.000
_cell.angle_alpha   90.00
_cell.angle_beta   90.00
_cell.angle_gamma   90.00
#
_symmetry.space_group_name_H-M   'P 1'
#
loop_
_entity.id
_entity.type
_entity.pdbx_description
1 polymer ?
#
loop_
_entity_poly.entity_id
_entity_poly.type
_entity_poly.pdbx_seq_one_letter_code
_entity_poly.pdbx_strand_id
1 'polypeptide(L)'
;MNSSESFRTSGSLRIRAKQFLRFAACWALAGQLVSLPIASSAGNTSSPASTEKPSPKTTSDPVMKVMQAELARASTDLGKTDSPPYYMSYTVYDQNLVVLVGAYGSLLTDASLERRQADVTMRVGTAALDNTHGQSRYTGMTSGSLPLGDDQDAIARVLWELTDREYKRAAPAFLNVKTHTAVRAEEEDKSPDFSKEVPEIRVENPGPPPRFDRASWSDEIRRLSANFRKYPDVYFATVVLQVTDSNSRLVSSEGSAIETPSSSSRLIMEAQTRADDGMELLRVETFQAPSASGLPGEAELSAKIVKMADDLKAVKAAPVAEPYDGPALLSGRAAAVFFHEVLGHRLEGHRQRDEDEGQTFTKKIGQEVLPKFLSVADDPTIHQLDGVKLAGSYDFDNEGVPAQRVEVIQNGVLKNFLMSRMPIKDFDKSNGHGRDQPGLMPTGRQGNLIVTSTESIPESEMRQKLIDEIKKQNKPYGLYFDDIQGGFTLTTRSLPQAFQVLPVIVYKVYADGRPDELVRGVDIVGTPLAALTRILLTGDKEHVFNGVCGAESGQVPVSAVAPAMLFSEMEVQKRQHSHDRPPILPPPGFENISPAKVAQATPAVKP
;
A
#
# COMPACT_ATOMS: atom_id res chain seq x y z
N MET A 1 -23.04 -34.57 -38.93
CA MET A 1 -22.60 -35.54 -37.95
C MET A 1 -21.60 -34.85 -37.02
N ASN A 2 -22.09 -34.60 -35.81
CA ASN A 2 -21.44 -34.50 -34.49
C ASN A 2 -20.27 -33.53 -34.35
N SER A 3 -20.41 -32.34 -33.73
CA SER A 3 -20.82 -31.98 -32.35
C SER A 3 -19.91 -32.58 -31.25
N SER A 4 -19.36 -31.67 -30.48
CA SER A 4 -18.77 -31.79 -29.13
C SER A 4 -17.29 -31.47 -29.00
N GLU A 5 -16.98 -30.18 -28.90
CA GLU A 5 -15.82 -29.70 -28.12
C GLU A 5 -16.07 -28.24 -27.71
N SER A 6 -16.86 -28.08 -26.67
CA SER A 6 -16.89 -26.85 -25.88
C SER A 6 -17.31 -27.23 -24.48
N PHE A 7 -16.46 -27.02 -23.51
CA PHE A 7 -16.66 -27.01 -22.06
C PHE A 7 -15.48 -27.65 -21.31
N ARG A 8 -14.31 -26.97 -21.33
CA ARG A 8 -13.26 -27.26 -20.33
C ARG A 8 -12.34 -26.06 -19.99
N THR A 9 -12.80 -24.82 -20.11
CA THR A 9 -11.97 -23.65 -19.77
C THR A 9 -12.41 -22.87 -18.52
N SER A 10 -13.52 -23.21 -17.88
CA SER A 10 -14.00 -22.47 -16.71
C SER A 10 -13.40 -22.91 -15.37
N GLY A 11 -12.78 -24.10 -15.31
CA GLY A 11 -12.19 -24.62 -14.07
C GLY A 11 -10.83 -24.01 -13.70
N SER A 12 -10.01 -23.70 -14.69
CA SER A 12 -8.64 -23.19 -14.45
C SER A 12 -8.60 -21.71 -14.03
N LEU A 13 -9.54 -20.88 -14.49
CA LEU A 13 -9.67 -19.49 -14.03
C LEU A 13 -10.14 -19.38 -12.58
N ARG A 14 -11.05 -20.27 -12.15
CA ARG A 14 -11.54 -20.29 -10.76
C ARG A 14 -10.47 -20.76 -9.77
N ILE A 15 -9.57 -21.64 -10.18
CA ILE A 15 -8.46 -22.10 -9.33
C ILE A 15 -7.39 -21.02 -9.23
N ARG A 16 -7.08 -20.28 -10.30
CA ARG A 16 -6.12 -19.18 -10.28
C ARG A 16 -6.63 -17.97 -9.48
N ALA A 17 -7.91 -17.64 -9.56
CA ALA A 17 -8.51 -16.59 -8.73
C ALA A 17 -8.52 -16.96 -7.24
N LYS A 18 -8.78 -18.23 -6.88
CA LYS A 18 -8.70 -18.71 -5.49
C LYS A 18 -7.27 -18.74 -4.94
N GLN A 19 -6.28 -19.03 -5.76
CA GLN A 19 -4.87 -18.93 -5.37
C GLN A 19 -4.43 -17.48 -5.22
N PHE A 20 -4.89 -16.56 -6.08
CA PHE A 20 -4.60 -15.13 -6.00
C PHE A 20 -5.23 -14.50 -4.75
N LEU A 21 -6.46 -14.86 -4.38
CA LEU A 21 -7.13 -14.38 -3.15
C LEU A 21 -6.46 -14.92 -1.86
N ARG A 22 -5.95 -16.15 -1.86
CA ARG A 22 -5.15 -16.68 -0.74
C ARG A 22 -3.79 -15.99 -0.63
N PHE A 23 -3.18 -15.61 -1.76
CA PHE A 23 -1.93 -14.85 -1.78
C PHE A 23 -2.11 -13.40 -1.34
N ALA A 24 -3.17 -12.70 -1.73
CA ALA A 24 -3.35 -11.28 -1.41
C ALA A 24 -3.55 -11.03 0.11
N ALA A 25 -4.28 -11.88 0.81
CA ALA A 25 -4.48 -11.74 2.26
C ALA A 25 -3.23 -12.10 3.08
N CYS A 26 -2.43 -13.09 2.65
CA CYS A 26 -1.15 -13.43 3.29
C CYS A 26 0.00 -12.49 2.87
N TRP A 27 -0.04 -11.93 1.66
CA TRP A 27 1.05 -11.10 1.12
C TRP A 27 1.06 -9.66 1.63
N ALA A 28 -0.05 -9.13 2.11
CA ALA A 28 -0.05 -7.83 2.78
C ALA A 28 0.78 -7.82 4.07
N LEU A 29 1.02 -8.98 4.68
CA LEU A 29 1.76 -9.13 5.93
C LEU A 29 3.08 -9.91 5.79
N ALA A 30 3.21 -10.82 4.83
CA ALA A 30 4.38 -11.67 4.63
C ALA A 30 5.27 -11.28 3.43
N GLY A 31 4.89 -10.29 2.66
CA GLY A 31 5.50 -9.94 1.36
C GLY A 31 6.94 -9.41 1.38
N GLN A 32 7.66 -9.50 2.49
CA GLN A 32 9.10 -9.20 2.53
C GLN A 32 10.00 -10.41 2.86
N LEU A 33 9.44 -11.61 2.99
CA LEU A 33 10.23 -12.84 3.06
C LEU A 33 10.26 -13.51 1.69
N VAL A 34 10.81 -12.81 0.70
CA VAL A 34 10.98 -13.35 -0.65
C VAL A 34 12.20 -14.22 -0.71
N SER A 35 11.98 -15.43 -1.16
CA SER A 35 12.92 -16.35 -1.81
C SER A 35 14.24 -15.71 -2.25
N LEU A 36 15.25 -15.83 -1.40
CA LEU A 36 16.66 -15.67 -1.75
C LEU A 36 17.31 -17.05 -1.80
N PRO A 37 18.16 -17.34 -2.77
CA PRO A 37 19.03 -18.50 -2.70
C PRO A 37 20.02 -18.27 -1.55
N ILE A 38 20.05 -19.21 -0.61
CA ILE A 38 21.00 -19.22 0.52
C ILE A 38 22.37 -19.57 -0.06
N ALA A 39 23.25 -18.58 -0.09
CA ALA A 39 24.70 -18.83 -0.20
C ALA A 39 25.30 -18.52 1.16
N SER A 40 25.64 -19.57 1.89
CA SER A 40 26.38 -19.49 3.15
C SER A 40 27.86 -19.22 2.88
N SER A 41 28.41 -18.14 3.44
CA SER A 41 29.83 -18.09 3.75
C SER A 41 30.05 -17.31 5.03
N ALA A 42 30.56 -18.02 6.03
CA ALA A 42 31.05 -17.48 7.28
C ALA A 42 32.45 -16.88 7.08
N GLY A 43 32.72 -15.78 7.74
CA GLY A 43 34.06 -15.18 7.80
C GLY A 43 34.10 -13.98 8.73
N ASN A 44 34.33 -14.25 10.01
CA ASN A 44 34.68 -13.23 11.01
C ASN A 44 36.12 -12.78 10.84
N THR A 45 36.38 -11.47 10.74
CA THR A 45 37.62 -10.88 11.28
C THR A 45 37.40 -9.43 11.70
N SER A 46 37.52 -9.20 12.98
CA SER A 46 37.58 -7.89 13.65
C SER A 46 38.93 -7.23 13.47
N SER A 47 38.97 -5.92 13.21
CA SER A 47 40.13 -5.07 13.39
C SER A 47 39.75 -3.70 13.96
N PRO A 48 40.66 -3.06 14.74
CA PRO A 48 40.28 -2.10 15.76
C PRO A 48 40.17 -0.66 15.26
N ALA A 49 39.34 0.12 15.99
CA ALA A 49 39.06 1.53 15.79
C ALA A 49 40.30 2.43 15.92
N SER A 50 40.45 3.33 14.95
CA SER A 50 41.26 4.52 15.08
C SER A 50 40.39 5.75 15.30
N THR A 51 40.64 6.47 16.40
CA THR A 51 40.02 7.74 16.75
C THR A 51 40.67 8.87 15.98
N GLU A 52 39.97 9.48 15.04
CA GLU A 52 40.31 10.78 14.47
C GLU A 52 39.13 11.76 14.59
N LYS A 53 39.42 12.98 15.09
CA LYS A 53 38.43 14.06 15.22
C LYS A 53 38.04 14.59 13.85
N PRO A 54 36.73 14.83 13.57
CA PRO A 54 36.31 15.34 12.29
C PRO A 54 36.51 16.85 12.18
N SER A 55 37.25 17.25 11.15
CA SER A 55 37.17 18.59 10.57
C SER A 55 35.98 18.69 9.62
N PRO A 56 35.32 19.86 9.48
CA PRO A 56 34.18 20.01 8.58
C PRO A 56 34.67 20.02 7.12
N LYS A 57 34.65 18.86 6.49
CA LYS A 57 34.79 18.74 5.03
C LYS A 57 33.37 18.55 4.48
N THR A 58 32.98 19.41 3.55
CA THR A 58 31.92 19.15 2.61
C THR A 58 32.24 17.84 1.85
N THR A 59 31.92 16.71 2.42
CA THR A 59 32.05 15.41 1.78
C THR A 59 30.90 15.21 0.86
N SER A 60 31.09 15.53 -0.42
CA SER A 60 30.13 15.09 -1.44
C SER A 60 30.12 13.57 -1.43
N ASP A 61 28.93 13.01 -1.31
CA ASP A 61 28.65 11.58 -1.35
C ASP A 61 29.40 10.90 -2.52
N PRO A 62 30.25 9.88 -2.28
CA PRO A 62 31.02 9.23 -3.33
C PRO A 62 30.13 8.51 -4.35
N VAL A 63 28.99 7.95 -3.92
CA VAL A 63 28.03 7.27 -4.81
C VAL A 63 27.38 8.28 -5.75
N MET A 64 26.94 9.43 -5.23
CA MET A 64 26.35 10.51 -6.04
C MET A 64 27.34 11.01 -7.11
N LYS A 65 28.64 11.15 -6.79
CA LYS A 65 29.67 11.54 -7.75
C LYS A 65 29.80 10.54 -8.88
N VAL A 66 29.83 9.26 -8.56
CA VAL A 66 29.93 8.19 -9.56
C VAL A 66 28.69 8.18 -10.45
N MET A 67 27.50 8.33 -9.87
CA MET A 67 26.26 8.42 -10.63
C MET A 67 26.30 9.59 -11.63
N GLN A 68 26.72 10.78 -11.19
CA GLN A 68 26.83 11.97 -12.04
C GLN A 68 27.87 11.78 -13.16
N ALA A 69 29.04 11.24 -12.83
CA ALA A 69 30.11 11.01 -13.81
C ALA A 69 29.71 9.99 -14.87
N GLU A 70 29.10 8.86 -14.45
CA GLU A 70 28.66 7.82 -15.38
C GLU A 70 27.47 8.27 -16.23
N LEU A 71 26.53 9.02 -15.66
CA LEU A 71 25.42 9.60 -16.43
C LEU A 71 25.91 10.58 -17.50
N ALA A 72 26.88 11.45 -17.18
CA ALA A 72 27.48 12.39 -18.12
C ALA A 72 28.23 11.65 -19.25
N ARG A 73 29.01 10.60 -18.90
CA ARG A 73 29.70 9.75 -19.87
C ARG A 73 28.69 9.05 -20.81
N ALA A 74 27.67 8.40 -20.23
CA ALA A 74 26.64 7.71 -20.98
C ALA A 74 25.87 8.66 -21.90
N SER A 75 25.49 9.85 -21.42
CA SER A 75 24.82 10.88 -22.25
C SER A 75 25.67 11.31 -23.42
N THR A 76 26.99 11.48 -23.21
CA THR A 76 27.92 11.88 -24.28
C THR A 76 28.08 10.79 -25.35
N ASP A 77 28.21 9.54 -24.94
CA ASP A 77 28.47 8.43 -25.87
C ASP A 77 27.20 7.95 -26.57
N LEU A 78 26.10 7.79 -25.86
CA LEU A 78 24.81 7.40 -26.43
C LEU A 78 24.19 8.53 -27.28
N GLY A 79 24.55 9.79 -27.00
CA GLY A 79 24.16 10.93 -27.82
C GLY A 79 24.70 10.89 -29.26
N LYS A 80 25.71 10.05 -29.57
CA LYS A 80 26.30 9.86 -30.88
C LYS A 80 25.67 8.71 -31.69
N THR A 81 24.74 7.98 -31.10
CA THR A 81 24.07 6.83 -31.72
C THR A 81 22.93 7.25 -32.65
N ASP A 82 22.44 6.33 -33.46
CA ASP A 82 21.31 6.59 -34.39
C ASP A 82 19.97 6.84 -33.65
N SER A 83 19.85 6.40 -32.40
CA SER A 83 18.68 6.57 -31.59
C SER A 83 19.07 7.08 -30.18
N PRO A 84 19.51 8.35 -30.07
CA PRO A 84 19.98 8.89 -28.81
C PRO A 84 18.87 8.97 -27.79
N PRO A 85 19.14 8.66 -26.49
CA PRO A 85 18.19 8.92 -25.44
C PRO A 85 18.07 10.43 -25.21
N TYR A 86 16.83 10.91 -25.07
CA TYR A 86 16.56 12.30 -24.72
C TYR A 86 16.48 12.52 -23.21
N TYR A 87 16.21 11.45 -22.44
CA TYR A 87 16.18 11.44 -20.99
C TYR A 87 16.82 10.17 -20.43
N MET A 88 17.61 10.35 -19.40
CA MET A 88 18.16 9.28 -18.57
C MET A 88 18.17 9.70 -17.12
N SER A 89 17.93 8.76 -16.21
CA SER A 89 18.15 8.95 -14.77
C SER A 89 18.70 7.69 -14.14
N TYR A 90 19.49 7.89 -13.09
CA TYR A 90 19.91 6.86 -12.16
C TYR A 90 19.31 7.15 -10.80
N THR A 91 18.68 6.15 -10.20
CA THR A 91 18.27 6.19 -8.79
C THR A 91 18.98 5.08 -8.06
N VAL A 92 19.70 5.41 -6.98
CA VAL A 92 20.39 4.43 -6.13
C VAL A 92 19.77 4.44 -4.75
N TYR A 93 19.36 3.27 -4.31
CA TYR A 93 18.77 3.04 -2.99
C TYR A 93 19.73 2.26 -2.11
N ASP A 94 20.20 2.88 -1.04
CA ASP A 94 20.83 2.17 0.08
C ASP A 94 19.72 1.83 1.10
N GLN A 95 19.63 0.58 1.50
CA GLN A 95 18.65 0.14 2.47
C GLN A 95 19.29 -0.77 3.52
N ASN A 96 19.05 -0.44 4.77
CA ASN A 96 19.40 -1.25 5.92
C ASN A 96 18.11 -1.61 6.66
N LEU A 97 17.77 -2.89 6.70
CA LEU A 97 16.55 -3.42 7.29
C LEU A 97 16.90 -4.36 8.44
N VAL A 98 16.36 -4.10 9.62
CA VAL A 98 16.35 -5.04 10.74
C VAL A 98 14.94 -5.56 10.95
N VAL A 99 14.79 -6.88 11.05
CA VAL A 99 13.51 -7.55 11.30
C VAL A 99 13.61 -8.42 12.53
N LEU A 100 12.78 -8.13 13.52
CA LEU A 100 12.56 -8.97 14.70
C LEU A 100 11.15 -9.55 14.63
N VAL A 101 11.01 -10.86 14.74
CA VAL A 101 9.71 -11.54 14.78
C VAL A 101 9.64 -12.38 16.04
N GLY A 102 8.65 -12.11 16.88
CA GLY A 102 8.36 -12.90 18.07
C GLY A 102 7.01 -13.59 17.99
N ALA A 103 6.94 -14.80 18.51
CA ALA A 103 5.71 -15.55 18.71
C ALA A 103 5.75 -16.28 20.04
N TYR A 104 4.70 -16.14 20.81
CA TYR A 104 4.51 -16.85 22.08
C TYR A 104 5.74 -16.79 23.01
N GLY A 105 6.40 -15.61 23.10
CA GLY A 105 7.52 -15.38 24.01
C GLY A 105 8.89 -15.84 23.52
N SER A 106 9.01 -16.21 22.26
CA SER A 106 10.26 -16.60 21.61
C SER A 106 10.47 -15.81 20.33
N LEU A 107 11.71 -15.53 19.96
CA LEU A 107 12.02 -14.99 18.65
C LEU A 107 11.97 -16.12 17.61
N LEU A 108 11.25 -15.85 16.52
CA LEU A 108 11.27 -16.67 15.30
C LEU A 108 12.32 -16.15 14.32
N THR A 109 12.55 -14.84 14.31
CA THR A 109 13.51 -14.19 13.41
C THR A 109 14.18 -13.04 14.14
N ASP A 110 15.48 -12.91 13.91
CA ASP A 110 16.32 -11.78 14.30
C ASP A 110 17.35 -11.61 13.17
N ALA A 111 17.02 -10.79 12.17
CA ALA A 111 17.77 -10.68 10.93
C ALA A 111 18.07 -9.23 10.57
N SER A 112 19.19 -9.02 9.89
CA SER A 112 19.53 -7.76 9.22
C SER A 112 19.77 -8.03 7.75
N LEU A 113 19.38 -7.08 6.92
CA LEU A 113 19.62 -7.10 5.49
C LEU A 113 20.13 -5.72 5.07
N GLU A 114 21.29 -5.71 4.42
CA GLU A 114 21.83 -4.53 3.76
C GLU A 114 21.75 -4.76 2.25
N ARG A 115 21.31 -3.76 1.51
CA ARG A 115 21.32 -3.81 0.05
C ARG A 115 21.55 -2.44 -0.53
N ARG A 116 22.23 -2.41 -1.67
CA ARG A 116 22.32 -1.25 -2.56
C ARG A 116 21.81 -1.68 -3.93
N GLN A 117 20.85 -0.94 -4.45
CA GLN A 117 20.19 -1.22 -5.73
C GLN A 117 20.20 0.04 -6.58
N ALA A 118 20.40 -0.12 -7.88
CA ALA A 118 20.27 0.95 -8.84
C ALA A 118 19.11 0.67 -9.81
N ASP A 119 18.36 1.71 -10.11
CA ASP A 119 17.38 1.75 -11.17
C ASP A 119 17.85 2.74 -12.23
N VAL A 120 17.95 2.27 -13.47
CA VAL A 120 18.37 3.04 -14.64
C VAL A 120 17.17 3.23 -15.54
N THR A 121 16.66 4.46 -15.62
CA THR A 121 15.58 4.84 -16.53
C THR A 121 16.14 5.45 -17.78
N MET A 122 15.60 5.05 -18.94
CA MET A 122 16.03 5.56 -20.23
C MET A 122 14.84 5.76 -21.19
N ARG A 123 14.81 6.94 -21.82
CA ARG A 123 13.81 7.28 -22.82
C ARG A 123 14.45 7.69 -24.11
N VAL A 124 14.07 6.98 -25.19
CA VAL A 124 14.58 7.16 -26.54
C VAL A 124 13.45 7.66 -27.43
N GLY A 125 13.73 8.69 -28.23
CA GLY A 125 12.74 9.36 -29.06
C GLY A 125 12.58 10.81 -28.69
N THR A 126 11.38 11.22 -28.32
CA THR A 126 11.04 12.57 -27.82
C THR A 126 10.04 12.47 -26.68
N ALA A 127 9.89 13.53 -25.91
CA ALA A 127 8.88 13.57 -24.86
C ALA A 127 7.45 13.35 -25.39
N ALA A 128 7.18 13.72 -26.64
CA ALA A 128 5.87 13.52 -27.27
C ALA A 128 5.62 12.07 -27.70
N LEU A 129 6.69 11.35 -28.08
CA LEU A 129 6.61 9.96 -28.54
C LEU A 129 7.93 9.26 -28.26
N ASP A 130 7.93 8.29 -27.37
CA ASP A 130 9.13 7.57 -26.96
C ASP A 130 8.96 6.04 -26.94
N ASN A 131 9.99 5.34 -26.45
CA ASN A 131 10.04 3.88 -26.40
C ASN A 131 9.01 3.25 -25.44
N THR A 132 8.31 4.05 -24.63
CA THR A 132 7.30 3.55 -23.69
C THR A 132 5.86 3.72 -24.20
N HIS A 133 5.69 4.39 -25.35
CA HIS A 133 4.39 4.71 -25.94
C HIS A 133 3.54 3.47 -26.23
N GLY A 134 2.28 3.47 -25.79
CA GLY A 134 1.31 2.41 -26.05
C GLY A 134 1.74 1.01 -25.59
N GLN A 135 2.82 0.92 -24.84
CA GLN A 135 3.31 -0.32 -24.25
C GLN A 135 2.96 -0.39 -22.76
N SER A 136 3.03 -1.60 -22.23
CA SER A 136 2.91 -1.80 -20.79
C SER A 136 3.85 -0.85 -20.06
N ARG A 137 3.34 -0.15 -19.05
CA ARG A 137 3.98 0.87 -18.21
C ARG A 137 5.31 0.47 -17.57
N TYR A 138 5.71 -0.77 -17.75
CA TYR A 138 6.88 -1.39 -17.11
C TYR A 138 8.10 -1.44 -18.06
N THR A 139 8.08 -0.65 -19.13
CA THR A 139 9.20 -0.53 -20.07
C THR A 139 9.94 0.78 -19.87
N GLY A 140 11.23 0.82 -20.17
CA GLY A 140 12.06 2.02 -20.06
C GLY A 140 12.88 2.11 -18.76
N MET A 141 12.98 1.02 -18.00
CA MET A 141 13.81 0.93 -16.79
C MET A 141 14.44 -0.46 -16.65
N THR A 142 15.68 -0.48 -16.21
CA THR A 142 16.40 -1.70 -15.78
C THR A 142 16.93 -1.50 -14.38
N SER A 143 16.83 -2.54 -13.56
CA SER A 143 17.29 -2.55 -12.19
C SER A 143 18.39 -3.58 -11.96
N GLY A 144 19.27 -3.33 -10.98
CA GLY A 144 20.32 -4.24 -10.57
C GLY A 144 20.93 -3.90 -9.22
N SER A 145 21.58 -4.90 -8.59
CA SER A 145 22.31 -4.71 -7.35
C SER A 145 23.63 -4.03 -7.59
N LEU A 146 23.98 -3.08 -6.72
CA LEU A 146 25.30 -2.43 -6.67
C LEU A 146 26.15 -3.00 -5.53
N PRO A 147 27.50 -2.83 -5.61
CA PRO A 147 28.38 -3.12 -4.48
C PRO A 147 27.97 -2.35 -3.21
N LEU A 148 28.02 -3.00 -2.05
CA LEU A 148 27.74 -2.35 -0.77
C LEU A 148 28.82 -1.36 -0.34
N GLY A 149 30.08 -1.62 -0.72
CA GLY A 149 31.18 -0.69 -0.49
C GLY A 149 31.19 0.46 -1.50
N ASP A 150 31.84 1.57 -1.13
CA ASP A 150 31.91 2.78 -1.95
C ASP A 150 33.07 2.75 -2.99
N ASP A 151 33.41 1.57 -3.49
CA ASP A 151 34.35 1.41 -4.59
C ASP A 151 33.76 2.02 -5.87
N GLN A 152 34.32 3.17 -6.24
CA GLN A 152 33.80 3.97 -7.34
C GLN A 152 33.89 3.27 -8.68
N ASP A 153 34.98 2.52 -8.93
CA ASP A 153 35.15 1.78 -10.20
C ASP A 153 34.16 0.62 -10.31
N ALA A 154 33.92 -0.08 -9.20
CA ALA A 154 32.95 -1.18 -9.16
C ALA A 154 31.50 -0.67 -9.38
N ILE A 155 31.12 0.42 -8.71
CA ILE A 155 29.80 1.06 -8.88
C ILE A 155 29.63 1.54 -10.34
N ALA A 156 30.63 2.25 -10.88
CA ALA A 156 30.59 2.76 -12.25
C ALA A 156 30.41 1.63 -13.29
N ARG A 157 31.10 0.49 -13.10
CA ARG A 157 30.99 -0.68 -14.00
C ARG A 157 29.60 -1.28 -13.99
N VAL A 158 28.96 -1.39 -12.84
CA VAL A 158 27.59 -1.92 -12.78
C VAL A 158 26.58 -0.93 -13.37
N LEU A 159 26.72 0.37 -13.09
CA LEU A 159 25.88 1.39 -13.73
C LEU A 159 26.04 1.40 -15.25
N TRP A 160 27.27 1.27 -15.74
CA TRP A 160 27.53 1.14 -17.18
C TRP A 160 26.83 -0.08 -17.81
N GLU A 161 26.91 -1.24 -17.15
CA GLU A 161 26.29 -2.48 -17.64
C GLU A 161 24.76 -2.35 -17.67
N LEU A 162 24.16 -1.77 -16.62
CA LEU A 162 22.72 -1.51 -16.56
C LEU A 162 22.29 -0.51 -17.65
N THR A 163 23.09 0.53 -17.88
CA THR A 163 22.84 1.55 -18.91
C THR A 163 22.88 0.94 -20.31
N ASP A 164 23.90 0.12 -20.61
CA ASP A 164 24.02 -0.59 -21.89
C ASP A 164 22.85 -1.54 -22.12
N ARG A 165 22.47 -2.28 -21.07
CA ARG A 165 21.33 -3.20 -21.10
C ARG A 165 20.04 -2.47 -21.41
N GLU A 166 19.77 -1.34 -20.73
CA GLU A 166 18.55 -0.58 -20.96
C GLU A 166 18.55 0.09 -22.33
N TYR A 167 19.68 0.63 -22.80
CA TYR A 167 19.76 1.19 -24.15
C TYR A 167 19.43 0.15 -25.24
N LYS A 168 19.96 -1.07 -25.11
CA LYS A 168 19.70 -2.19 -26.03
C LYS A 168 18.23 -2.66 -26.00
N ARG A 169 17.47 -2.31 -24.98
CA ARG A 169 16.02 -2.54 -24.91
C ARG A 169 15.23 -1.34 -25.45
N ALA A 170 15.60 -0.13 -25.04
CA ALA A 170 14.86 1.09 -25.35
C ALA A 170 14.94 1.47 -26.85
N ALA A 171 16.13 1.38 -27.47
CA ALA A 171 16.30 1.78 -28.88
C ALA A 171 15.47 0.92 -29.85
N PRO A 172 15.48 -0.43 -29.82
CA PRO A 172 14.58 -1.25 -30.61
C PRO A 172 13.10 -1.05 -30.27
N ALA A 173 12.76 -0.84 -29.00
CA ALA A 173 11.38 -0.56 -28.58
C ALA A 173 10.86 0.71 -29.24
N PHE A 174 11.67 1.77 -29.31
CA PHE A 174 11.29 3.00 -29.99
C PHE A 174 11.07 2.79 -31.52
N LEU A 175 11.90 2.00 -32.20
CA LEU A 175 11.69 1.66 -33.59
C LEU A 175 10.35 0.92 -33.81
N ASN A 176 10.00 0.01 -32.90
CA ASN A 176 8.71 -0.66 -32.92
C ASN A 176 7.56 0.33 -32.73
N VAL A 177 7.65 1.24 -31.77
CA VAL A 177 6.65 2.30 -31.52
C VAL A 177 6.46 3.11 -32.81
N LYS A 178 7.50 3.60 -33.43
CA LYS A 178 7.42 4.36 -34.72
C LYS A 178 6.70 3.58 -35.82
N THR A 179 6.98 2.29 -35.95
CA THR A 179 6.36 1.44 -36.94
C THR A 179 4.87 1.22 -36.65
N HIS A 180 4.52 0.98 -35.39
CA HIS A 180 3.15 0.74 -34.98
C HIS A 180 2.28 1.99 -35.05
N THR A 181 2.78 3.15 -34.62
CA THR A 181 2.06 4.42 -34.66
C THR A 181 1.76 4.86 -36.10
N ALA A 182 2.62 4.52 -37.06
CA ALA A 182 2.37 4.80 -38.48
C ALA A 182 1.20 4.01 -39.08
N VAL A 183 0.74 2.95 -38.45
CA VAL A 183 -0.28 2.02 -38.98
C VAL A 183 -1.58 2.04 -38.13
N ARG A 184 -1.52 2.51 -36.89
CA ARG A 184 -2.69 2.57 -36.00
C ARG A 184 -3.66 3.70 -36.34
N ALA A 185 -4.93 3.49 -35.96
CA ALA A 185 -5.92 4.55 -35.91
C ALA A 185 -5.48 5.62 -34.90
N GLU A 186 -5.93 6.86 -35.12
CA GLU A 186 -5.61 8.00 -34.26
C GLU A 186 -6.07 7.72 -32.81
N GLU A 187 -5.18 7.87 -31.84
CA GLU A 187 -5.51 7.69 -30.42
C GLU A 187 -6.38 8.83 -29.89
N GLU A 188 -7.31 8.51 -28.98
CA GLU A 188 -8.17 9.52 -28.33
C GLU A 188 -7.36 10.44 -27.42
N ASP A 189 -6.35 9.91 -26.70
CA ASP A 189 -5.41 10.67 -25.87
C ASP A 189 -4.11 10.94 -26.62
N LYS A 190 -3.86 12.20 -26.95
CA LYS A 190 -2.65 12.70 -27.64
C LYS A 190 -1.63 13.30 -26.68
N SER A 191 -1.74 13.04 -25.39
CA SER A 191 -0.78 13.53 -24.41
C SER A 191 0.62 12.99 -24.71
N PRO A 192 1.67 13.77 -24.41
CA PRO A 192 3.05 13.28 -24.54
C PRO A 192 3.30 12.07 -23.62
N ASP A 193 4.33 11.30 -23.91
CA ASP A 193 4.68 10.12 -23.12
C ASP A 193 5.42 10.47 -21.83
N PHE A 194 6.02 11.68 -21.78
CA PHE A 194 6.78 12.12 -20.62
C PHE A 194 6.71 13.63 -20.43
N SER A 195 6.56 14.08 -19.19
CA SER A 195 6.57 15.50 -18.86
C SER A 195 8.00 16.00 -18.67
N LYS A 196 8.23 17.25 -19.04
CA LYS A 196 9.46 17.98 -18.76
C LYS A 196 9.26 18.76 -17.46
N GLU A 197 10.07 18.47 -16.45
CA GLU A 197 10.02 19.12 -15.14
C GLU A 197 11.24 20.01 -14.92
N VAL A 198 11.13 20.90 -13.95
CA VAL A 198 12.26 21.73 -13.53
C VAL A 198 13.23 20.85 -12.74
N PRO A 199 14.53 20.84 -13.10
CA PRO A 199 15.49 20.08 -12.33
C PRO A 199 15.68 20.64 -10.93
N GLU A 200 15.77 19.72 -9.97
CA GLU A 200 15.93 20.05 -8.56
C GLU A 200 17.31 19.60 -8.04
N ILE A 201 17.96 20.46 -7.27
CA ILE A 201 19.23 20.16 -6.62
C ILE A 201 19.04 20.24 -5.11
N ARG A 202 19.04 19.06 -4.47
CA ARG A 202 18.96 18.94 -3.02
C ARG A 202 19.86 17.78 -2.56
N VAL A 203 21.12 18.12 -2.32
CA VAL A 203 22.10 17.17 -1.78
C VAL A 203 22.27 17.49 -0.30
N GLU A 204 21.62 16.72 0.53
CA GLU A 204 21.74 16.79 1.97
C GLU A 204 22.80 15.78 2.43
N ASN A 205 23.56 16.13 3.47
CA ASN A 205 24.40 15.14 4.14
C ASN A 205 23.49 14.42 5.15
N PRO A 206 23.07 13.17 4.91
CA PRO A 206 22.27 12.46 5.89
C PRO A 206 23.07 12.35 7.18
N GLY A 207 22.48 12.79 8.28
CA GLY A 207 23.00 12.50 9.59
C GLY A 207 23.05 10.97 9.83
N PRO A 208 23.68 10.52 10.90
CA PRO A 208 23.65 9.09 11.25
C PRO A 208 22.19 8.65 11.47
N PRO A 209 21.83 7.40 11.09
CA PRO A 209 20.50 6.88 11.31
C PRO A 209 20.16 6.90 12.82
N PRO A 210 18.86 6.94 13.17
CA PRO A 210 18.42 6.91 14.55
C PRO A 210 18.99 5.70 15.30
N ARG A 211 19.42 5.91 16.53
CA ARG A 211 19.98 4.82 17.35
C ARG A 211 18.93 3.74 17.60
N PHE A 212 19.25 2.50 17.27
CA PHE A 212 18.42 1.33 17.50
C PHE A 212 19.09 0.36 18.48
N ASP A 213 18.42 0.08 19.60
CA ASP A 213 18.86 -0.93 20.56
C ASP A 213 18.20 -2.28 20.27
N ARG A 214 18.87 -3.08 19.44
CA ARG A 214 18.37 -4.38 18.98
C ARG A 214 18.16 -5.36 20.12
N ALA A 215 19.02 -5.36 21.15
CA ALA A 215 18.91 -6.28 22.27
C ALA A 215 17.67 -5.98 23.13
N SER A 216 17.49 -4.71 23.48
CA SER A 216 16.30 -4.26 24.22
C SER A 216 15.00 -4.59 23.50
N TRP A 217 14.94 -4.32 22.19
CA TRP A 217 13.75 -4.63 21.39
C TRP A 217 13.53 -6.13 21.20
N SER A 218 14.60 -6.93 21.08
CA SER A 218 14.47 -8.39 21.05
C SER A 218 13.80 -8.93 22.31
N ASP A 219 14.15 -8.38 23.47
CA ASP A 219 13.54 -8.77 24.74
C ASP A 219 12.10 -8.26 24.86
N GLU A 220 11.83 -7.04 24.40
CA GLU A 220 10.47 -6.48 24.38
C GLU A 220 9.53 -7.29 23.46
N ILE A 221 9.97 -7.66 22.26
CA ILE A 221 9.22 -8.51 21.31
C ILE A 221 8.89 -9.87 21.94
N ARG A 222 9.82 -10.48 22.71
CA ARG A 222 9.55 -11.71 23.46
C ARG A 222 8.44 -11.49 24.50
N ARG A 223 8.54 -10.42 25.33
CA ARG A 223 7.53 -10.12 26.35
C ARG A 223 6.16 -9.82 25.75
N LEU A 224 6.10 -9.00 24.70
CA LEU A 224 4.86 -8.67 24.01
C LEU A 224 4.20 -9.93 23.44
N SER A 225 4.94 -10.74 22.68
CA SER A 225 4.40 -11.97 22.07
C SER A 225 4.01 -13.03 23.09
N ALA A 226 4.62 -13.05 24.29
CA ALA A 226 4.26 -13.96 25.38
C ALA A 226 2.83 -13.72 25.89
N ASN A 227 2.28 -12.51 25.77
CA ASN A 227 0.92 -12.22 26.18
C ASN A 227 -0.12 -13.10 25.49
N PHE A 228 0.11 -13.49 24.23
CA PHE A 228 -0.81 -14.36 23.49
C PHE A 228 -0.93 -15.78 24.06
N ARG A 229 0.02 -16.25 24.89
CA ARG A 229 -0.06 -17.55 25.57
C ARG A 229 -1.28 -17.69 26.49
N LYS A 230 -1.87 -16.57 26.92
CA LYS A 230 -3.02 -16.56 27.84
C LYS A 230 -4.35 -16.85 27.13
N TYR A 231 -4.35 -16.87 25.78
CA TYR A 231 -5.56 -16.93 24.97
C TYR A 231 -5.62 -18.20 24.14
N PRO A 232 -6.33 -19.26 24.61
CA PRO A 232 -6.43 -20.53 23.91
C PRO A 232 -7.14 -20.43 22.56
N ASP A 233 -7.95 -19.40 22.38
CA ASP A 233 -8.67 -19.14 21.12
C ASP A 233 -7.80 -18.48 20.05
N VAL A 234 -6.60 -17.98 20.39
CA VAL A 234 -5.66 -17.42 19.43
C VAL A 234 -4.74 -18.52 18.91
N TYR A 235 -4.97 -18.96 17.69
CA TYR A 235 -4.26 -20.10 17.10
C TYR A 235 -2.95 -19.72 16.42
N PHE A 236 -2.84 -18.48 16.00
CA PHE A 236 -1.61 -17.90 15.46
C PHE A 236 -1.47 -16.47 15.97
N ALA A 237 -0.27 -16.10 16.41
CA ALA A 237 0.04 -14.73 16.76
C ALA A 237 1.52 -14.43 16.58
N THR A 238 1.81 -13.23 16.07
CA THR A 238 3.17 -12.70 15.93
C THR A 238 3.22 -11.22 16.35
N VAL A 239 4.40 -10.82 16.80
CA VAL A 239 4.77 -9.42 16.98
C VAL A 239 6.02 -9.20 16.13
N VAL A 240 5.94 -8.30 15.17
CA VAL A 240 7.00 -8.02 14.20
C VAL A 240 7.45 -6.58 14.35
N LEU A 241 8.74 -6.36 14.56
CA LEU A 241 9.36 -5.05 14.44
C LEU A 241 10.23 -5.01 13.19
N GLN A 242 9.97 -4.02 12.35
CA GLN A 242 10.81 -3.69 11.19
C GLN A 242 11.41 -2.30 11.42
N VAL A 243 12.73 -2.20 11.37
CA VAL A 243 13.47 -0.93 11.40
C VAL A 243 14.17 -0.80 10.07
N THR A 244 13.84 0.25 9.35
CA THR A 244 14.39 0.51 8.02
C THR A 244 15.07 1.87 8.02
N ASP A 245 16.34 1.88 7.67
CA ASP A 245 17.07 3.09 7.32
C ASP A 245 17.39 3.02 5.83
N SER A 246 17.04 4.04 5.09
CA SER A 246 17.32 4.10 3.66
C SER A 246 17.80 5.47 3.23
N ASN A 247 18.60 5.49 2.18
CA ASN A 247 19.02 6.69 1.51
C ASN A 247 18.83 6.52 0.00
N SER A 248 17.98 7.37 -0.57
CA SER A 248 17.71 7.39 -2.01
C SER A 248 18.47 8.54 -2.65
N ARG A 249 19.19 8.26 -3.76
CA ARG A 249 19.91 9.26 -4.55
C ARG A 249 19.41 9.20 -5.98
N LEU A 250 18.99 10.33 -6.51
CA LEU A 250 18.54 10.46 -7.89
C LEU A 250 19.41 11.49 -8.63
N VAL A 251 19.87 11.12 -9.83
CA VAL A 251 20.46 12.05 -10.80
C VAL A 251 19.79 11.90 -12.15
N SER A 252 19.57 12.99 -12.87
CA SER A 252 18.94 12.96 -14.18
C SER A 252 19.73 13.75 -15.23
N SER A 253 19.54 13.40 -16.50
CA SER A 253 20.12 14.14 -17.63
C SER A 253 19.53 15.55 -17.81
N GLU A 254 18.41 15.86 -17.14
CA GLU A 254 17.85 17.21 -17.05
C GLU A 254 18.60 18.08 -16.02
N GLY A 255 19.40 17.50 -15.14
CA GLY A 255 20.22 18.19 -14.15
C GLY A 255 19.76 18.05 -12.71
N SER A 256 18.76 17.23 -12.43
CA SER A 256 18.38 16.95 -11.04
C SER A 256 19.47 16.16 -10.32
N ALA A 257 19.70 16.50 -9.04
CA ALA A 257 20.57 15.80 -8.11
C ALA A 257 19.92 15.86 -6.71
N ILE A 258 19.29 14.77 -6.30
CA ILE A 258 18.47 14.73 -5.08
C ILE A 258 18.95 13.59 -4.21
N GLU A 259 19.13 13.86 -2.92
CA GLU A 259 19.38 12.87 -1.89
C GLU A 259 18.28 12.94 -0.84
N THR A 260 17.65 11.80 -0.54
CA THR A 260 16.53 11.70 0.37
C THR A 260 16.78 10.59 1.39
N PRO A 261 17.37 10.92 2.56
CA PRO A 261 17.48 9.99 3.66
C PRO A 261 16.11 9.77 4.31
N SER A 262 15.82 8.54 4.71
CA SER A 262 14.61 8.21 5.44
C SER A 262 14.85 7.10 6.46
N SER A 263 14.19 7.20 7.61
CA SER A 263 14.19 6.17 8.65
C SER A 263 12.75 5.89 9.08
N SER A 264 12.43 4.63 9.27
CA SER A 264 11.13 4.22 9.79
C SER A 264 11.23 3.00 10.67
N SER A 265 10.42 2.97 11.71
CA SER A 265 10.21 1.79 12.56
C SER A 265 8.74 1.45 12.55
N ARG A 266 8.42 0.20 12.21
CA ARG A 266 7.06 -0.31 12.11
C ARG A 266 6.90 -1.52 13.01
N LEU A 267 5.98 -1.43 13.97
CA LEU A 267 5.58 -2.55 14.82
C LEU A 267 4.23 -3.08 14.34
N ILE A 268 4.15 -4.36 14.06
CA ILE A 268 2.94 -5.06 13.61
C ILE A 268 2.64 -6.15 14.62
N MET A 269 1.43 -6.14 15.17
CA MET A 269 0.90 -7.21 16.00
C MET A 269 -0.21 -7.89 15.24
N GLU A 270 -0.09 -9.18 15.05
CA GLU A 270 -1.07 -10.01 14.35
C GLU A 270 -1.55 -11.13 15.25
N ALA A 271 -2.85 -11.38 15.24
CA ALA A 271 -3.48 -12.50 15.92
C ALA A 271 -4.61 -13.08 15.07
N GLN A 272 -4.70 -14.40 15.01
CA GLN A 272 -5.70 -15.12 14.23
C GLN A 272 -6.41 -16.18 15.04
N THR A 273 -7.68 -16.37 14.73
CA THR A 273 -8.50 -17.49 15.20
C THR A 273 -9.36 -18.03 14.06
N ARG A 274 -10.11 -19.09 14.34
CA ARG A 274 -11.06 -19.67 13.39
C ARG A 274 -12.36 -19.97 14.09
N ALA A 275 -13.46 -19.53 13.51
CA ALA A 275 -14.79 -19.84 14.00
C ALA A 275 -15.19 -21.32 13.68
N ASP A 276 -16.21 -21.83 14.34
CA ASP A 276 -16.64 -23.23 14.21
C ASP A 276 -17.14 -23.58 12.79
N ASP A 277 -17.62 -22.59 12.05
CA ASP A 277 -18.00 -22.72 10.64
C ASP A 277 -16.83 -22.68 9.65
N GLY A 278 -15.60 -22.54 10.16
CA GLY A 278 -14.37 -22.51 9.35
C GLY A 278 -13.92 -21.11 8.93
N MET A 279 -14.63 -20.06 9.32
CA MET A 279 -14.24 -18.68 8.98
C MET A 279 -12.96 -18.29 9.73
N GLU A 280 -11.93 -17.90 8.99
CA GLU A 280 -10.71 -17.32 9.55
C GLU A 280 -10.98 -15.87 9.98
N LEU A 281 -10.54 -15.54 11.19
CA LEU A 281 -10.72 -14.24 11.82
C LEU A 281 -9.34 -13.70 12.18
N LEU A 282 -9.08 -12.46 11.78
CA LEU A 282 -7.77 -11.82 11.89
C LEU A 282 -7.93 -10.46 12.57
N ARG A 283 -6.99 -10.16 13.48
CA ARG A 283 -6.78 -8.81 14.02
C ARG A 283 -5.34 -8.40 13.79
N VAL A 284 -5.17 -7.17 13.30
CA VAL A 284 -3.86 -6.57 13.09
C VAL A 284 -3.87 -5.16 13.66
N GLU A 285 -2.85 -4.85 14.45
CA GLU A 285 -2.55 -3.50 14.89
C GLU A 285 -1.17 -3.13 14.37
N THR A 286 -1.05 -1.92 13.82
CA THR A 286 0.20 -1.41 13.27
C THR A 286 0.52 -0.05 13.85
N PHE A 287 1.74 0.10 14.32
CA PHE A 287 2.30 1.36 14.79
C PHE A 287 3.50 1.73 13.93
N GLN A 288 3.63 3.00 13.61
CA GLN A 288 4.74 3.50 12.80
C GLN A 288 5.29 4.80 13.38
N ALA A 289 6.62 4.90 13.39
CA ALA A 289 7.35 6.07 13.84
C ALA A 289 8.63 6.24 13.02
N PRO A 290 9.24 7.44 12.99
CA PRO A 290 10.54 7.66 12.34
C PRO A 290 11.67 6.84 12.98
N SER A 291 11.54 6.47 14.25
CA SER A 291 12.51 5.64 14.98
C SER A 291 11.80 4.72 15.96
N ALA A 292 12.46 3.65 16.38
CA ALA A 292 11.91 2.70 17.33
C ALA A 292 11.56 3.34 18.70
N SER A 293 12.27 4.38 19.10
CA SER A 293 11.98 5.14 20.33
C SER A 293 10.70 5.99 20.26
N GLY A 294 10.16 6.20 19.06
CA GLY A 294 8.89 6.90 18.85
C GLY A 294 7.67 5.97 18.81
N LEU A 295 7.86 4.65 18.93
CA LEU A 295 6.77 3.68 19.04
C LEU A 295 6.13 3.74 20.43
N PRO A 296 4.86 3.32 20.59
CA PRO A 296 4.21 3.26 21.90
C PRO A 296 4.99 2.37 22.89
N GLY A 297 4.89 2.68 24.17
CA GLY A 297 5.55 1.90 25.21
C GLY A 297 4.91 0.52 25.43
N GLU A 298 5.66 -0.40 26.05
CA GLU A 298 5.28 -1.80 26.26
C GLU A 298 3.91 -1.96 26.95
N ALA A 299 3.57 -1.07 27.91
CA ALA A 299 2.28 -1.13 28.61
C ALA A 299 1.10 -0.87 27.66
N GLU A 300 1.21 0.12 26.78
CA GLU A 300 0.18 0.43 25.78
C GLU A 300 0.07 -0.69 24.75
N LEU A 301 1.21 -1.18 24.24
CA LEU A 301 1.25 -2.29 23.29
C LEU A 301 0.63 -3.57 23.89
N SER A 302 0.93 -3.85 25.16
CA SER A 302 0.33 -5.00 25.87
C SER A 302 -1.19 -4.83 26.03
N ALA A 303 -1.69 -3.63 26.33
CA ALA A 303 -3.13 -3.37 26.40
C ALA A 303 -3.82 -3.57 25.04
N LYS A 304 -3.16 -3.21 23.93
CA LYS A 304 -3.66 -3.49 22.58
C LYS A 304 -3.72 -4.98 22.27
N ILE A 305 -2.72 -5.76 22.69
CA ILE A 305 -2.73 -7.23 22.55
C ILE A 305 -3.93 -7.84 23.30
N VAL A 306 -4.20 -7.40 24.52
CA VAL A 306 -5.37 -7.85 25.28
C VAL A 306 -6.65 -7.55 24.50
N LYS A 307 -6.81 -6.30 24.03
CA LYS A 307 -7.98 -5.91 23.23
C LYS A 307 -8.13 -6.75 21.96
N MET A 308 -7.04 -6.99 21.22
CA MET A 308 -7.06 -7.82 20.02
C MET A 308 -7.56 -9.24 20.30
N ALA A 309 -7.09 -9.84 21.39
CA ALA A 309 -7.51 -11.19 21.78
C ALA A 309 -8.98 -11.24 22.23
N ASP A 310 -9.43 -10.25 23.00
CA ASP A 310 -10.83 -10.12 23.40
C ASP A 310 -11.75 -9.87 22.19
N ASP A 311 -11.36 -9.02 21.25
CA ASP A 311 -12.08 -8.78 20.00
C ASP A 311 -12.21 -10.10 19.20
N LEU A 312 -11.11 -10.86 19.04
CA LEU A 312 -11.14 -12.15 18.32
C LEU A 312 -12.08 -13.15 18.99
N LYS A 313 -12.05 -13.23 20.32
CA LYS A 313 -12.96 -14.09 21.08
C LYS A 313 -14.41 -13.68 20.88
N ALA A 314 -14.71 -12.39 20.92
CA ALA A 314 -16.06 -11.86 20.71
C ALA A 314 -16.55 -12.11 19.28
N VAL A 315 -15.71 -11.81 18.26
CA VAL A 315 -16.06 -12.01 16.84
C VAL A 315 -16.19 -13.50 16.52
N LYS A 316 -15.38 -14.39 17.12
CA LYS A 316 -15.53 -15.84 16.95
C LYS A 316 -16.89 -16.34 17.41
N ALA A 317 -17.42 -15.80 18.51
CA ALA A 317 -18.73 -16.16 19.05
C ALA A 317 -19.89 -15.46 18.34
N ALA A 318 -19.63 -14.38 17.59
CA ALA A 318 -20.66 -13.59 16.94
C ALA A 318 -21.36 -14.35 15.79
N PRO A 319 -22.67 -14.13 15.57
CA PRO A 319 -23.39 -14.72 14.46
C PRO A 319 -22.84 -14.19 13.12
N VAL A 320 -22.96 -15.03 12.09
CA VAL A 320 -22.68 -14.60 10.70
C VAL A 320 -23.81 -13.69 10.26
N ALA A 321 -23.45 -12.51 9.75
CA ALA A 321 -24.46 -11.60 9.21
C ALA A 321 -24.94 -12.05 7.83
N GLU A 322 -26.20 -11.77 7.55
CA GLU A 322 -26.78 -11.96 6.23
C GLU A 322 -26.48 -10.76 5.32
N PRO A 323 -26.55 -10.93 3.98
CA PRO A 323 -26.47 -9.81 3.05
C PRO A 323 -27.45 -8.69 3.45
N TYR A 324 -27.01 -7.47 3.32
CA TYR A 324 -27.77 -6.31 3.75
C TYR A 324 -27.57 -5.14 2.81
N ASP A 325 -28.62 -4.38 2.63
CA ASP A 325 -28.62 -3.11 1.94
C ASP A 325 -29.44 -2.09 2.74
N GLY A 326 -28.79 -1.01 3.19
CA GLY A 326 -29.44 0.02 4.01
C GLY A 326 -28.47 0.93 4.75
N PRO A 327 -28.98 1.69 5.75
CA PRO A 327 -28.19 2.68 6.47
C PRO A 327 -26.96 2.11 7.14
N ALA A 328 -25.84 2.82 7.00
CA ALA A 328 -24.57 2.41 7.60
C ALA A 328 -23.78 3.61 8.13
N LEU A 329 -23.07 3.39 9.23
CA LEU A 329 -22.11 4.32 9.82
C LEU A 329 -20.72 3.69 9.76
N LEU A 330 -19.76 4.40 9.20
CA LEU A 330 -18.35 4.06 9.27
C LEU A 330 -17.68 4.94 10.33
N SER A 331 -16.87 4.35 11.22
CA SER A 331 -15.94 5.11 12.04
C SER A 331 -14.97 5.91 11.16
N GLY A 332 -14.31 6.93 11.69
CA GLY A 332 -13.37 7.72 10.89
C GLY A 332 -12.25 6.89 10.29
N ARG A 333 -11.69 5.93 11.06
CA ARG A 333 -10.68 4.99 10.57
C ARG A 333 -11.23 4.09 9.44
N ALA A 334 -12.44 3.60 9.59
CA ALA A 334 -13.11 2.79 8.57
C ALA A 334 -13.41 3.60 7.31
N ALA A 335 -13.84 4.85 7.46
CA ALA A 335 -14.09 5.78 6.35
C ALA A 335 -12.79 6.13 5.61
N ALA A 336 -11.67 6.31 6.32
CA ALA A 336 -10.35 6.56 5.72
C ALA A 336 -9.92 5.42 4.80
N VAL A 337 -10.02 4.16 5.27
CA VAL A 337 -9.72 2.97 4.44
C VAL A 337 -10.70 2.88 3.27
N PHE A 338 -11.98 3.12 3.50
CA PHE A 338 -13.00 3.12 2.45
C PHE A 338 -12.66 4.11 1.33
N PHE A 339 -12.29 5.35 1.66
CA PHE A 339 -11.90 6.35 0.66
C PHE A 339 -10.62 5.98 -0.08
N HIS A 340 -9.62 5.41 0.61
CA HIS A 340 -8.39 4.93 -0.01
C HIS A 340 -8.70 3.92 -1.12
N GLU A 341 -9.55 2.92 -0.84
CA GLU A 341 -9.86 1.84 -1.78
C GLU A 341 -10.87 2.26 -2.87
N VAL A 342 -11.93 2.95 -2.47
CA VAL A 342 -13.05 3.24 -3.38
C VAL A 342 -12.74 4.41 -4.31
N LEU A 343 -12.03 5.42 -3.79
CA LEU A 343 -11.73 6.64 -4.50
C LEU A 343 -10.25 6.74 -4.91
N GLY A 344 -9.33 6.59 -3.95
CA GLY A 344 -7.94 6.93 -4.09
C GLY A 344 -7.25 6.27 -5.28
N HIS A 345 -7.37 4.96 -5.44
CA HIS A 345 -6.80 4.25 -6.59
C HIS A 345 -7.34 4.69 -7.94
N ARG A 346 -8.53 5.26 -7.99
CA ARG A 346 -9.13 5.76 -9.23
C ARG A 346 -8.75 7.20 -9.56
N LEU A 347 -8.10 7.88 -8.62
CA LEU A 347 -7.52 9.20 -8.81
C LEU A 347 -6.07 9.14 -9.33
N GLU A 348 -5.47 7.96 -9.39
CA GLU A 348 -4.14 7.73 -9.95
C GLU A 348 -4.17 8.00 -11.46
N GLY A 349 -3.42 9.03 -11.91
CA GLY A 349 -3.55 9.62 -13.26
C GLY A 349 -3.27 8.63 -14.38
N HIS A 350 -2.22 7.80 -14.25
CA HIS A 350 -1.85 6.82 -15.27
C HIS A 350 -3.00 5.87 -15.66
N ARG A 351 -3.96 5.58 -14.74
CA ARG A 351 -5.13 4.74 -15.02
C ARG A 351 -6.12 5.40 -15.98
N GLN A 352 -6.06 6.73 -16.14
CA GLN A 352 -6.97 7.44 -17.03
C GLN A 352 -6.55 7.30 -18.50
N ARG A 353 -5.27 7.01 -18.77
CA ARG A 353 -4.73 6.81 -20.11
C ARG A 353 -4.70 5.34 -20.54
N ASP A 354 -4.55 4.42 -19.61
CA ASP A 354 -4.42 2.99 -19.89
C ASP A 354 -5.73 2.38 -20.40
N GLU A 355 -5.70 1.79 -21.58
CA GLU A 355 -6.87 1.17 -22.22
C GLU A 355 -7.34 -0.10 -21.50
N ASP A 356 -6.46 -0.77 -20.75
CA ASP A 356 -6.79 -1.95 -19.95
C ASP A 356 -7.46 -1.59 -18.60
N GLU A 357 -7.42 -0.31 -18.22
CA GLU A 357 -8.05 0.20 -17.00
C GLU A 357 -9.50 0.65 -17.23
N GLY A 358 -10.29 0.64 -16.16
CA GLY A 358 -11.72 0.94 -16.22
C GLY A 358 -12.08 2.40 -16.47
N GLN A 359 -11.13 3.32 -16.32
CA GLN A 359 -11.28 4.75 -16.58
C GLN A 359 -12.51 5.40 -15.95
N THR A 360 -12.83 5.02 -14.70
CA THR A 360 -14.07 5.42 -13.99
C THR A 360 -14.24 6.94 -13.93
N PHE A 361 -13.16 7.69 -13.80
CA PHE A 361 -13.18 9.15 -13.64
C PHE A 361 -12.67 9.93 -14.84
N THR A 362 -12.20 9.29 -15.92
CA THR A 362 -11.57 9.94 -17.08
C THR A 362 -12.43 11.06 -17.68
N LYS A 363 -13.75 10.84 -17.75
CA LYS A 363 -14.70 11.83 -18.31
C LYS A 363 -15.50 12.57 -17.21
N LYS A 364 -14.94 12.64 -15.97
CA LYS A 364 -15.63 13.22 -14.81
C LYS A 364 -15.01 14.53 -14.31
N ILE A 365 -13.93 14.99 -14.92
CA ILE A 365 -13.35 16.30 -14.57
C ILE A 365 -14.43 17.39 -14.72
N GLY A 366 -14.55 18.22 -13.69
CA GLY A 366 -15.56 19.28 -13.59
C GLY A 366 -16.96 18.79 -13.20
N GLN A 367 -17.17 17.49 -12.99
CA GLN A 367 -18.47 16.93 -12.58
C GLN A 367 -18.48 16.61 -11.08
N GLU A 368 -19.69 16.60 -10.50
CA GLU A 368 -19.92 16.16 -9.12
C GLU A 368 -19.74 14.64 -9.03
N VAL A 369 -18.87 14.20 -8.12
CA VAL A 369 -18.58 12.78 -7.82
C VAL A 369 -18.76 12.46 -6.33
N LEU A 370 -18.85 13.49 -5.49
CA LEU A 370 -19.13 13.43 -4.05
C LEU A 370 -20.21 14.45 -3.70
N PRO A 371 -20.84 14.35 -2.51
CA PRO A 371 -21.66 15.42 -1.95
C PRO A 371 -20.88 16.74 -1.84
N LYS A 372 -21.56 17.88 -2.03
CA LYS A 372 -20.92 19.20 -2.10
C LYS A 372 -20.20 19.63 -0.81
N PHE A 373 -20.58 19.07 0.31
CA PHE A 373 -19.94 19.36 1.58
C PHE A 373 -18.60 18.63 1.77
N LEU A 374 -18.20 17.74 0.85
CA LEU A 374 -16.96 16.99 0.91
C LEU A 374 -15.91 17.55 -0.07
N SER A 375 -14.69 17.63 0.40
CA SER A 375 -13.50 17.87 -0.41
C SER A 375 -12.44 16.81 -0.10
N VAL A 376 -11.60 16.51 -1.09
CA VAL A 376 -10.51 15.53 -0.95
C VAL A 376 -9.24 16.11 -1.53
N ALA A 377 -8.18 16.11 -0.74
CA ALA A 377 -6.83 16.44 -1.18
C ALA A 377 -5.90 15.25 -0.95
N ASP A 378 -4.84 15.15 -1.75
CA ASP A 378 -3.67 14.35 -1.38
C ASP A 378 -2.52 15.31 -1.08
N ASP A 379 -1.97 15.24 0.14
CA ASP A 379 -0.97 16.18 0.63
C ASP A 379 0.21 15.47 1.29
N PRO A 380 1.20 15.03 0.51
CA PRO A 380 2.39 14.40 1.06
C PRO A 380 3.31 15.36 1.83
N THR A 381 3.06 16.69 1.78
CA THR A 381 3.89 17.67 2.50
C THR A 381 3.57 17.76 3.99
N ILE A 382 2.43 17.19 4.43
CA ILE A 382 2.04 17.13 5.83
C ILE A 382 2.65 15.90 6.49
N HIS A 383 3.53 16.10 7.47
CA HIS A 383 4.21 15.02 8.19
C HIS A 383 3.47 14.52 9.42
N GLN A 384 2.52 15.30 9.93
CA GLN A 384 1.78 15.00 11.15
C GLN A 384 0.42 15.69 11.16
N LEU A 385 -0.60 14.97 11.64
CA LEU A 385 -1.95 15.49 11.89
C LEU A 385 -2.39 15.10 13.30
N ASP A 386 -2.84 16.06 14.12
CA ASP A 386 -3.29 15.86 15.50
C ASP A 386 -2.37 14.98 16.36
N GLY A 387 -1.06 15.17 16.21
CA GLY A 387 -0.05 14.39 16.94
C GLY A 387 0.28 13.03 16.32
N VAL A 388 -0.47 12.56 15.31
CA VAL A 388 -0.23 11.32 14.59
C VAL A 388 0.68 11.58 13.40
N LYS A 389 1.81 10.88 13.32
CA LYS A 389 2.70 10.93 12.15
C LYS A 389 2.03 10.28 10.94
N LEU A 390 2.17 10.91 9.78
CA LEU A 390 1.62 10.41 8.53
C LEU A 390 2.68 9.60 7.76
N ALA A 391 2.34 8.38 7.39
CA ALA A 391 3.23 7.46 6.71
C ALA A 391 3.45 7.80 5.23
N GLY A 392 2.50 8.49 4.61
CA GLY A 392 2.52 8.85 3.20
C GLY A 392 3.24 10.16 2.88
N SER A 393 3.94 10.78 3.85
CA SER A 393 4.64 12.04 3.65
C SER A 393 6.02 11.87 3.06
N TYR A 394 6.40 12.80 2.16
CA TYR A 394 7.71 12.88 1.53
C TYR A 394 7.93 14.31 0.98
N ASP A 395 9.18 14.68 0.68
CA ASP A 395 9.54 15.98 0.11
C ASP A 395 9.63 15.94 -1.42
N PHE A 396 10.10 14.82 -1.98
CA PHE A 396 10.18 14.57 -3.41
C PHE A 396 9.59 13.19 -3.72
N ASP A 397 8.92 13.08 -4.85
CA ASP A 397 8.51 11.79 -5.38
C ASP A 397 9.72 10.99 -5.94
N ASN A 398 9.50 9.76 -6.36
CA ASN A 398 10.59 8.90 -6.84
C ASN A 398 11.12 9.31 -8.25
N GLU A 399 10.46 10.27 -8.91
CA GLU A 399 10.91 10.86 -10.17
C GLU A 399 11.65 12.21 -9.97
N GLY A 400 11.83 12.63 -8.71
CA GLY A 400 12.52 13.86 -8.33
C GLY A 400 11.69 15.12 -8.47
N VAL A 401 10.38 15.00 -8.53
CA VAL A 401 9.46 16.15 -8.54
C VAL A 401 9.09 16.50 -7.10
N PRO A 402 9.14 17.80 -6.70
CA PRO A 402 8.72 18.22 -5.37
C PRO A 402 7.29 17.78 -5.05
N ALA A 403 7.09 17.26 -3.85
CA ALA A 403 5.78 16.93 -3.33
C ALA A 403 4.87 18.16 -3.28
N GLN A 404 3.62 17.99 -3.66
CA GLN A 404 2.65 19.08 -3.70
C GLN A 404 1.32 18.62 -3.10
N ARG A 405 0.62 19.55 -2.44
CA ARG A 405 -0.79 19.36 -2.11
C ARG A 405 -1.62 19.43 -3.38
N VAL A 406 -2.39 18.42 -3.66
CA VAL A 406 -3.29 18.33 -4.82
C VAL A 406 -4.74 18.26 -4.36
N GLU A 407 -5.53 19.29 -4.67
CA GLU A 407 -6.98 19.27 -4.47
C GLU A 407 -7.59 18.38 -5.59
N VAL A 408 -7.84 17.13 -5.28
CA VAL A 408 -8.39 16.17 -6.26
C VAL A 408 -9.90 16.34 -6.39
N ILE A 409 -10.60 16.62 -5.29
CA ILE A 409 -12.03 16.93 -5.29
C ILE A 409 -12.27 18.17 -4.43
N GLN A 410 -12.96 19.15 -4.98
CA GLN A 410 -13.32 20.38 -4.28
C GLN A 410 -14.84 20.56 -4.28
N ASN A 411 -15.45 20.64 -3.10
CA ASN A 411 -16.90 20.79 -2.93
C ASN A 411 -17.68 19.78 -3.81
N GLY A 412 -17.31 18.51 -3.73
CA GLY A 412 -17.91 17.41 -4.48
C GLY A 412 -17.48 17.28 -5.94
N VAL A 413 -16.79 18.28 -6.51
CA VAL A 413 -16.42 18.31 -7.94
C VAL A 413 -15.00 17.82 -8.16
N LEU A 414 -14.82 16.84 -9.05
CA LEU A 414 -13.51 16.34 -9.43
C LEU A 414 -12.71 17.41 -10.19
N LYS A 415 -11.48 17.68 -9.75
CA LYS A 415 -10.60 18.73 -10.28
C LYS A 415 -9.30 18.22 -10.85
N ASN A 416 -8.67 17.24 -10.20
CA ASN A 416 -7.33 16.77 -10.54
C ASN A 416 -7.20 15.25 -10.38
N PHE A 417 -6.09 14.75 -10.91
CA PHE A 417 -5.58 13.41 -10.66
C PHE A 417 -4.21 13.48 -9.96
N LEU A 418 -3.77 12.36 -9.39
CA LEU A 418 -2.42 12.20 -8.84
C LEU A 418 -1.48 11.82 -9.98
N MET A 419 -0.56 12.74 -10.33
CA MET A 419 0.24 12.64 -11.55
C MET A 419 1.69 12.31 -11.25
N SER A 420 2.20 11.29 -11.93
CA SER A 420 3.63 11.07 -12.18
C SER A 420 4.08 11.86 -13.40
N ARG A 421 5.31 11.66 -13.84
CA ARG A 421 5.82 12.25 -15.10
C ARG A 421 5.24 11.61 -16.37
N MET A 422 4.18 10.81 -16.21
CA MET A 422 3.38 10.29 -17.33
C MET A 422 2.14 11.19 -17.52
N PRO A 423 2.12 12.07 -18.51
CA PRO A 423 0.98 12.92 -18.83
C PRO A 423 -0.24 12.13 -19.27
N ILE A 424 -1.41 12.72 -19.01
CA ILE A 424 -2.70 12.26 -19.51
C ILE A 424 -3.46 13.44 -20.10
N LYS A 425 -4.56 13.18 -20.80
CA LYS A 425 -5.39 14.23 -21.42
C LYS A 425 -5.73 15.35 -20.43
N ASP A 426 -5.43 16.58 -20.82
CA ASP A 426 -5.64 17.80 -20.05
C ASP A 426 -4.71 17.99 -18.82
N PHE A 427 -3.79 17.05 -18.56
CA PHE A 427 -2.81 17.10 -17.46
C PHE A 427 -1.43 16.74 -17.99
N ASP A 428 -0.64 17.76 -18.31
CA ASP A 428 0.63 17.63 -19.04
C ASP A 428 1.87 17.55 -18.13
N LYS A 429 1.69 17.68 -16.80
CA LYS A 429 2.78 17.73 -15.81
C LYS A 429 2.57 16.79 -14.65
N SER A 430 3.69 16.38 -14.04
CA SER A 430 3.68 15.76 -12.72
C SER A 430 3.23 16.77 -11.64
N ASN A 431 2.58 16.25 -10.61
CA ASN A 431 2.29 17.01 -9.39
C ASN A 431 2.91 16.37 -8.14
N GLY A 432 4.05 15.69 -8.35
CA GLY A 432 4.85 15.12 -7.27
C GLY A 432 4.24 13.87 -6.65
N HIS A 433 3.54 13.05 -7.43
CA HIS A 433 2.94 11.80 -6.97
C HIS A 433 3.47 10.55 -7.71
N GLY A 434 4.59 10.68 -8.42
CA GLY A 434 5.29 9.56 -9.06
C GLY A 434 6.00 8.69 -8.03
N ARG A 435 5.40 7.58 -7.60
CA ARG A 435 5.90 6.75 -6.50
C ARG A 435 6.08 5.30 -6.91
N ASP A 436 7.11 4.67 -6.37
CA ASP A 436 7.45 3.26 -6.59
C ASP A 436 8.08 2.59 -5.37
N GLN A 437 8.21 1.28 -5.52
CA GLN A 437 9.14 0.46 -4.77
C GLN A 437 10.42 0.28 -5.61
N PRO A 438 11.64 0.34 -5.02
CA PRO A 438 12.88 0.11 -5.74
C PRO A 438 12.82 -1.11 -6.67
N GLY A 439 13.17 -0.93 -7.94
CA GLY A 439 13.09 -1.95 -8.98
C GLY A 439 11.82 -1.95 -9.81
N LEU A 440 10.89 -1.03 -9.56
CA LEU A 440 9.66 -0.88 -10.32
C LEU A 440 9.53 0.55 -10.86
N MET A 441 8.80 0.70 -11.96
CA MET A 441 8.56 2.02 -12.56
C MET A 441 7.62 2.87 -11.70
N PRO A 442 7.94 4.15 -11.48
CA PRO A 442 7.04 5.08 -10.80
C PRO A 442 5.73 5.28 -11.56
N THR A 443 4.65 5.34 -10.82
CA THR A 443 3.32 5.70 -11.32
C THR A 443 2.66 6.69 -10.37
N GLY A 444 1.59 7.36 -10.80
CA GLY A 444 0.81 8.22 -9.90
C GLY A 444 0.21 7.40 -8.77
N ARG A 445 0.59 7.69 -7.51
CA ARG A 445 0.12 6.98 -6.30
C ARG A 445 -0.28 7.94 -5.21
N GLN A 446 -1.17 7.48 -4.33
CA GLN A 446 -1.56 8.22 -3.13
C GLN A 446 -0.37 8.43 -2.19
N GLY A 447 -0.35 9.58 -1.52
CA GLY A 447 0.51 9.91 -0.38
C GLY A 447 -0.31 9.96 0.91
N ASN A 448 -0.79 11.15 1.27
CA ASN A 448 -1.71 11.39 2.38
C ASN A 448 -3.06 11.82 1.82
N LEU A 449 -3.97 10.90 1.62
CA LEU A 449 -5.34 11.19 1.16
C LEU A 449 -6.17 11.74 2.32
N ILE A 450 -6.61 12.99 2.23
CA ILE A 450 -7.30 13.71 3.30
C ILE A 450 -8.70 14.10 2.83
N VAL A 451 -9.71 13.60 3.52
CA VAL A 451 -11.13 13.92 3.28
C VAL A 451 -11.59 14.93 4.33
N THR A 452 -12.06 16.08 3.87
CA THR A 452 -12.58 17.16 4.73
C THR A 452 -14.06 17.41 4.45
N SER A 453 -14.77 17.92 5.45
CA SER A 453 -16.21 18.23 5.36
C SER A 453 -16.50 19.64 5.85
N THR A 454 -17.39 20.34 5.15
CA THR A 454 -17.92 21.65 5.57
C THR A 454 -19.19 21.52 6.41
N GLU A 455 -19.80 20.34 6.45
CA GLU A 455 -21.00 20.02 7.22
C GLU A 455 -20.72 18.82 8.12
N SER A 456 -20.50 19.05 9.41
CA SER A 456 -20.22 18.02 10.39
C SER A 456 -21.08 18.15 11.63
N ILE A 457 -21.24 17.07 12.36
CA ILE A 457 -21.89 17.03 13.67
C ILE A 457 -20.92 16.40 14.68
N PRO A 458 -21.13 16.61 16.00
CA PRO A 458 -20.34 15.88 17.00
C PRO A 458 -20.35 14.38 16.75
N GLU A 459 -19.19 13.75 16.76
CA GLU A 459 -19.06 12.31 16.50
C GLU A 459 -19.93 11.47 17.46
N SER A 460 -20.12 11.95 18.70
CA SER A 460 -20.99 11.34 19.69
C SER A 460 -22.47 11.27 19.27
N GLU A 461 -22.91 12.11 18.32
CA GLU A 461 -24.28 12.14 17.82
C GLU A 461 -24.47 11.25 16.57
N MET A 462 -23.40 10.81 15.94
CA MET A 462 -23.46 10.04 14.69
C MET A 462 -24.29 8.76 14.82
N ARG A 463 -24.16 8.06 15.97
CA ARG A 463 -24.95 6.85 16.23
C ARG A 463 -26.47 7.16 16.29
N GLN A 464 -26.87 8.30 16.85
CA GLN A 464 -28.27 8.68 16.89
C GLN A 464 -28.78 8.98 15.48
N LYS A 465 -27.97 9.61 14.62
CA LYS A 465 -28.31 9.85 13.21
C LYS A 465 -28.47 8.56 12.41
N LEU A 466 -27.65 7.53 12.70
CA LEU A 466 -27.87 6.20 12.15
C LEU A 466 -29.24 5.64 12.56
N ILE A 467 -29.61 5.75 13.83
CA ILE A 467 -30.92 5.31 14.35
C ILE A 467 -32.06 6.07 13.66
N ASP A 468 -31.93 7.37 13.46
CA ASP A 468 -32.92 8.20 12.79
C ASP A 468 -33.12 7.76 11.33
N GLU A 469 -32.03 7.44 10.62
CA GLU A 469 -32.06 6.97 9.23
C GLU A 469 -32.66 5.54 9.13
N ILE A 470 -32.38 4.65 10.09
CA ILE A 470 -33.01 3.32 10.20
C ILE A 470 -34.53 3.47 10.30
N LYS A 471 -35.02 4.36 11.20
CA LYS A 471 -36.46 4.63 11.37
C LYS A 471 -37.08 5.21 10.11
N LYS A 472 -36.43 6.19 9.50
CA LYS A 472 -36.90 6.85 8.27
C LYS A 472 -37.09 5.86 7.13
N GLN A 473 -36.17 4.90 6.99
CA GLN A 473 -36.23 3.87 5.95
C GLN A 473 -37.02 2.62 6.37
N ASN A 474 -37.54 2.58 7.58
CA ASN A 474 -38.25 1.42 8.14
C ASN A 474 -37.43 0.11 8.02
N LYS A 475 -36.12 0.21 8.23
CA LYS A 475 -35.22 -0.96 8.19
C LYS A 475 -35.18 -1.63 9.56
N PRO A 476 -34.93 -2.95 9.64
CA PRO A 476 -34.89 -3.68 10.91
C PRO A 476 -33.68 -3.30 11.78
N TYR A 477 -32.59 -2.85 11.17
CA TYR A 477 -31.36 -2.38 11.78
C TYR A 477 -30.56 -1.55 10.79
N GLY A 478 -29.49 -0.90 11.25
CA GLY A 478 -28.40 -0.36 10.44
C GLY A 478 -27.08 -1.04 10.81
N LEU A 479 -26.04 -0.83 10.04
CA LEU A 479 -24.70 -1.37 10.31
C LEU A 479 -23.77 -0.26 10.81
N TYR A 480 -23.00 -0.57 11.85
CA TYR A 480 -21.87 0.25 12.30
C TYR A 480 -20.56 -0.50 12.07
N PHE A 481 -19.72 0.03 11.22
CA PHE A 481 -18.39 -0.49 10.93
C PHE A 481 -17.39 0.25 11.81
N ASP A 482 -17.00 -0.38 12.91
CA ASP A 482 -16.09 0.19 13.89
C ASP A 482 -14.64 0.12 13.43
N ASP A 483 -14.26 -1.00 12.78
CA ASP A 483 -12.90 -1.17 12.26
C ASP A 483 -12.89 -1.93 10.94
N ILE A 484 -12.01 -1.47 10.04
CA ILE A 484 -11.74 -2.05 8.72
C ILE A 484 -10.24 -2.27 8.61
N GLN A 485 -9.83 -3.47 8.22
CA GLN A 485 -8.42 -3.84 8.14
C GLN A 485 -7.75 -3.37 6.84
N GLY A 486 -8.50 -3.30 5.77
CA GLY A 486 -8.03 -2.97 4.43
C GLY A 486 -9.09 -3.32 3.40
N GLY A 487 -8.69 -3.31 2.15
CA GLY A 487 -9.57 -3.64 1.04
C GLY A 487 -8.77 -3.95 -0.21
N PHE A 488 -9.47 -4.08 -1.29
CA PHE A 488 -8.92 -4.07 -2.63
C PHE A 488 -9.93 -3.52 -3.62
N THR A 489 -9.41 -2.98 -4.70
CA THR A 489 -10.25 -2.45 -5.76
C THR A 489 -9.83 -3.04 -7.10
N LEU A 490 -10.81 -3.40 -7.92
CA LEU A 490 -10.57 -3.86 -9.28
C LEU A 490 -10.70 -2.66 -10.21
N THR A 491 -9.58 -2.29 -10.82
CA THR A 491 -9.50 -1.14 -11.72
C THR A 491 -9.42 -1.57 -13.19
N THR A 492 -9.09 -2.83 -13.48
CA THR A 492 -8.99 -3.37 -14.84
C THR A 492 -10.34 -3.40 -15.56
N ARG A 493 -10.34 -2.99 -16.83
CA ARG A 493 -11.56 -2.92 -17.68
C ARG A 493 -12.19 -4.27 -17.96
N SER A 494 -11.41 -5.34 -17.96
CA SER A 494 -11.89 -6.72 -18.19
C SER A 494 -12.71 -7.30 -17.04
N LEU A 495 -12.72 -6.64 -15.87
CA LEU A 495 -13.46 -7.05 -14.68
C LEU A 495 -14.53 -6.00 -14.32
N PRO A 496 -15.61 -6.37 -13.61
CA PRO A 496 -16.53 -5.39 -13.06
C PRO A 496 -15.77 -4.36 -12.23
N GLN A 497 -16.04 -3.07 -12.46
CA GLN A 497 -15.48 -1.97 -11.66
C GLN A 497 -16.09 -2.02 -10.27
N ALA A 498 -15.54 -2.86 -9.41
CA ALA A 498 -16.02 -3.11 -8.07
C ALA A 498 -14.89 -2.88 -7.05
N PHE A 499 -15.29 -2.63 -5.84
CA PHE A 499 -14.41 -2.64 -4.69
C PHE A 499 -14.91 -3.65 -3.66
N GLN A 500 -14.02 -4.11 -2.82
CA GLN A 500 -14.33 -4.91 -1.66
C GLN A 500 -13.51 -4.40 -0.49
N VAL A 501 -14.19 -3.98 0.57
CA VAL A 501 -13.57 -3.55 1.81
C VAL A 501 -13.86 -4.61 2.86
N LEU A 502 -12.85 -4.91 3.68
CA LEU A 502 -12.84 -6.04 4.61
C LEU A 502 -13.04 -5.57 6.05
N PRO A 503 -14.29 -5.43 6.51
CA PRO A 503 -14.58 -5.07 7.89
C PRO A 503 -14.12 -6.16 8.87
N VAL A 504 -13.69 -5.73 10.04
CA VAL A 504 -13.26 -6.60 11.13
C VAL A 504 -14.21 -6.58 12.30
N ILE A 505 -14.67 -5.39 12.70
CA ILE A 505 -15.62 -5.20 13.80
C ILE A 505 -16.86 -4.50 13.23
N VAL A 506 -17.99 -5.20 13.29
CA VAL A 506 -19.27 -4.73 12.72
C VAL A 506 -20.40 -4.98 13.71
N TYR A 507 -21.23 -3.98 13.94
CA TYR A 507 -22.39 -4.08 14.79
C TYR A 507 -23.67 -3.84 14.00
N LYS A 508 -24.72 -4.62 14.30
CA LYS A 508 -26.11 -4.23 14.00
C LYS A 508 -26.59 -3.26 15.08
N VAL A 509 -27.04 -2.11 14.65
CA VAL A 509 -27.61 -1.06 15.50
C VAL A 509 -29.12 -1.06 15.31
N TYR A 510 -29.85 -1.12 16.41
CA TYR A 510 -31.30 -1.24 16.39
C TYR A 510 -31.99 0.07 16.80
N ALA A 511 -33.13 0.35 16.18
CA ALA A 511 -33.90 1.57 16.44
C ALA A 511 -34.89 1.45 17.61
N ASP A 512 -35.10 0.25 18.15
CA ASP A 512 -36.01 -0.05 19.25
C ASP A 512 -35.36 0.00 20.64
N GLY A 513 -34.08 0.37 20.72
CA GLY A 513 -33.35 0.55 21.98
C GLY A 513 -32.71 -0.72 22.55
N ARG A 514 -32.82 -1.86 21.87
CA ARG A 514 -32.05 -3.05 22.26
C ARG A 514 -30.54 -2.82 22.08
N PRO A 515 -29.67 -3.56 22.80
CA PRO A 515 -28.21 -3.46 22.63
C PRO A 515 -27.77 -3.78 21.21
N ASP A 516 -26.65 -3.15 20.80
CA ASP A 516 -26.00 -3.43 19.54
C ASP A 516 -25.51 -4.89 19.49
N GLU A 517 -25.64 -5.53 18.36
CA GLU A 517 -25.25 -6.94 18.15
C GLU A 517 -23.98 -7.01 17.31
N LEU A 518 -22.88 -7.52 17.89
CA LEU A 518 -21.67 -7.81 17.13
C LEU A 518 -21.96 -8.92 16.12
N VAL A 519 -21.53 -8.72 14.86
CA VAL A 519 -21.71 -9.69 13.76
C VAL A 519 -20.41 -9.87 13.00
N ARG A 520 -20.29 -10.96 12.25
CA ARG A 520 -19.10 -11.27 11.44
C ARG A 520 -19.43 -11.71 10.03
N GLY A 521 -18.41 -11.78 9.19
CA GLY A 521 -18.49 -12.41 7.88
C GLY A 521 -19.19 -11.57 6.83
N VAL A 522 -19.05 -10.25 6.88
CA VAL A 522 -19.52 -9.34 5.84
C VAL A 522 -18.36 -8.63 5.16
N ASP A 523 -18.53 -8.34 3.89
CA ASP A 523 -17.66 -7.47 3.10
C ASP A 523 -18.51 -6.36 2.49
N ILE A 524 -18.01 -5.12 2.56
CA ILE A 524 -18.64 -3.99 1.87
C ILE A 524 -18.31 -4.11 0.40
N VAL A 525 -19.34 -4.03 -0.44
CA VAL A 525 -19.22 -4.15 -1.90
C VAL A 525 -20.00 -3.05 -2.59
N GLY A 526 -19.76 -2.87 -3.87
CA GLY A 526 -20.52 -1.93 -4.69
C GLY A 526 -19.72 -1.33 -5.83
N THR A 527 -20.35 -0.40 -6.52
CA THR A 527 -19.67 0.42 -7.52
C THR A 527 -19.25 1.75 -6.89
N PRO A 528 -18.05 2.26 -7.21
CA PRO A 528 -17.50 3.44 -6.53
C PRO A 528 -18.41 4.66 -6.55
N LEU A 529 -18.88 5.06 -7.72
CA LEU A 529 -19.72 6.27 -7.86
C LEU A 529 -21.04 6.17 -7.08
N ALA A 530 -21.68 4.98 -7.09
CA ALA A 530 -22.93 4.80 -6.35
C ALA A 530 -22.68 4.90 -4.83
N ALA A 531 -21.64 4.26 -4.32
CA ALA A 531 -21.32 4.28 -2.89
C ALA A 531 -20.96 5.70 -2.40
N LEU A 532 -20.16 6.45 -3.16
CA LEU A 532 -19.72 7.80 -2.79
C LEU A 532 -20.86 8.82 -2.74
N THR A 533 -21.89 8.69 -3.58
CA THR A 533 -23.05 9.61 -3.59
C THR A 533 -24.04 9.35 -2.46
N ARG A 534 -23.89 8.28 -1.69
CA ARG A 534 -24.79 7.90 -0.58
C ARG A 534 -24.39 8.49 0.77
N ILE A 535 -23.33 9.29 0.86
CA ILE A 535 -22.86 9.91 2.09
C ILE A 535 -23.84 11.04 2.46
N LEU A 536 -24.40 10.98 3.68
CA LEU A 536 -25.40 11.93 4.17
C LEU A 536 -24.79 13.03 5.03
N LEU A 537 -23.84 12.69 5.90
CA LEU A 537 -23.19 13.62 6.84
C LEU A 537 -21.92 13.00 7.43
N THR A 538 -21.12 13.85 8.09
CA THR A 538 -19.86 13.45 8.70
C THR A 538 -19.78 13.81 10.19
N GLY A 539 -18.89 13.13 10.90
CA GLY A 539 -18.44 13.53 12.23
C GLY A 539 -17.52 14.76 12.17
N ASP A 540 -17.23 15.32 13.32
CA ASP A 540 -16.42 16.55 13.50
C ASP A 540 -14.93 16.25 13.79
N LYS A 541 -14.52 14.97 13.86
CA LYS A 541 -13.14 14.56 14.14
C LYS A 541 -12.55 13.80 12.98
N GLU A 542 -11.34 14.16 12.63
CA GLU A 542 -10.54 13.43 11.65
C GLU A 542 -9.78 12.27 12.30
N HIS A 543 -9.75 11.13 11.63
CA HIS A 543 -9.05 9.93 12.08
C HIS A 543 -8.04 9.50 11.03
N VAL A 544 -6.86 9.10 11.49
CA VAL A 544 -5.76 8.69 10.63
C VAL A 544 -5.69 7.17 10.54
N PHE A 545 -5.58 6.67 9.32
CA PHE A 545 -5.15 5.32 9.01
C PHE A 545 -3.78 5.38 8.32
N ASN A 546 -2.77 4.74 8.90
CA ASN A 546 -1.45 4.55 8.27
C ASN A 546 -1.32 3.12 7.75
N GLY A 547 -0.87 2.98 6.51
CA GLY A 547 -0.77 1.70 5.86
C GLY A 547 0.33 1.62 4.81
N VAL A 548 0.35 0.50 4.11
CA VAL A 548 1.17 0.28 2.92
C VAL A 548 0.23 -0.13 1.80
N CYS A 549 0.26 0.62 0.72
CA CYS A 549 -0.57 0.38 -0.46
C CYS A 549 0.21 -0.38 -1.52
N GLY A 550 -0.31 -1.52 -1.95
CA GLY A 550 0.25 -2.33 -3.02
C GLY A 550 -0.49 -2.11 -4.35
N ALA A 551 0.25 -1.76 -5.39
CA ALA A 551 -0.25 -1.68 -6.75
C ALA A 551 0.88 -2.02 -7.76
N GLU A 552 0.71 -1.69 -9.03
CA GLU A 552 1.63 -2.02 -10.11
C GLU A 552 3.06 -1.47 -9.92
N SER A 553 3.22 -0.33 -9.29
CA SER A 553 4.55 0.23 -8.93
C SER A 553 5.08 -0.28 -7.58
N GLY A 554 4.51 -1.37 -7.05
CA GLY A 554 4.93 -1.99 -5.79
C GLY A 554 4.25 -1.40 -4.57
N GLN A 555 4.89 -1.58 -3.43
CA GLN A 555 4.39 -1.19 -2.13
C GLN A 555 4.94 0.18 -1.71
N VAL A 556 4.06 1.12 -1.43
CA VAL A 556 4.40 2.46 -0.96
C VAL A 556 3.69 2.78 0.36
N PRO A 557 4.36 3.45 1.32
CA PRO A 557 3.70 3.93 2.54
C PRO A 557 2.64 4.98 2.19
N VAL A 558 1.48 4.90 2.85
CA VAL A 558 0.35 5.81 2.62
C VAL A 558 -0.34 6.16 3.93
N SER A 559 -1.01 7.31 3.94
CA SER A 559 -1.99 7.64 4.98
C SER A 559 -3.33 7.96 4.32
N ALA A 560 -4.40 7.62 5.01
CA ALA A 560 -5.73 8.09 4.69
C ALA A 560 -6.34 8.74 5.94
N VAL A 561 -6.99 9.87 5.74
CA VAL A 561 -7.58 10.67 6.82
C VAL A 561 -9.03 10.97 6.46
N ALA A 562 -9.95 10.66 7.36
CA ALA A 562 -11.37 10.94 7.17
C ALA A 562 -12.10 11.09 8.50
N PRO A 563 -13.19 11.88 8.56
CA PRO A 563 -14.15 11.84 9.66
C PRO A 563 -15.03 10.58 9.58
N ALA A 564 -15.72 10.26 10.68
CA ALA A 564 -16.77 9.26 10.65
C ALA A 564 -17.86 9.66 9.64
N MET A 565 -18.48 8.69 8.96
CA MET A 565 -19.42 8.97 7.87
C MET A 565 -20.69 8.13 7.96
N LEU A 566 -21.83 8.80 7.83
CA LEU A 566 -23.13 8.15 7.72
C LEU A 566 -23.53 8.03 6.23
N PHE A 567 -23.90 6.82 5.86
CA PHE A 567 -24.43 6.49 4.53
C PHE A 567 -25.92 6.20 4.59
N SER A 568 -26.66 6.69 3.61
CA SER A 568 -28.08 6.31 3.46
C SER A 568 -28.23 4.84 3.11
N GLU A 569 -27.27 4.30 2.38
CA GLU A 569 -27.32 2.93 1.89
C GLU A 569 -25.89 2.42 1.66
N MET A 570 -25.62 1.23 2.17
CA MET A 570 -24.39 0.50 1.93
C MET A 570 -24.71 -0.97 1.69
N GLU A 571 -24.24 -1.47 0.58
CA GLU A 571 -24.41 -2.87 0.19
C GLU A 571 -23.31 -3.73 0.83
N VAL A 572 -23.70 -4.78 1.52
CA VAL A 572 -22.79 -5.79 2.05
C VAL A 572 -23.19 -7.17 1.58
N GLN A 573 -22.20 -7.96 1.28
CA GLN A 573 -22.33 -9.37 0.95
C GLN A 573 -21.74 -10.26 2.04
N LYS A 574 -22.19 -11.51 2.04
CA LYS A 574 -21.60 -12.52 2.92
C LYS A 574 -20.19 -12.87 2.44
N ARG A 575 -19.23 -12.80 3.37
CA ARG A 575 -17.84 -13.16 3.08
C ARG A 575 -17.75 -14.64 2.72
N GLN A 576 -17.09 -14.92 1.60
CA GLN A 576 -16.72 -16.30 1.28
C GLN A 576 -15.53 -16.72 2.15
N HIS A 577 -15.63 -17.86 2.80
CA HIS A 577 -14.60 -18.39 3.69
C HIS A 577 -14.32 -19.88 3.43
N SER A 578 -13.20 -20.35 3.97
CA SER A 578 -12.87 -21.78 4.03
C SER A 578 -13.87 -22.51 4.94
N HIS A 579 -14.08 -23.78 4.69
CA HIS A 579 -14.80 -24.70 5.58
C HIS A 579 -13.84 -25.56 6.41
N ASP A 580 -12.57 -25.15 6.51
CA ASP A 580 -11.57 -25.85 7.33
C ASP A 580 -11.99 -25.76 8.81
N ARG A 581 -11.93 -26.87 9.50
CA ARG A 581 -12.31 -26.91 10.93
C ARG A 581 -11.25 -26.21 11.80
N PRO A 582 -11.66 -25.66 12.96
CA PRO A 582 -10.72 -25.25 13.99
C PRO A 582 -9.75 -26.38 14.37
N PRO A 583 -8.62 -26.07 15.03
CA PRO A 583 -7.71 -27.08 15.54
C PRO A 583 -8.45 -28.11 16.41
N ILE A 584 -8.15 -29.39 16.20
CA ILE A 584 -8.80 -30.50 16.93
C ILE A 584 -8.25 -30.61 18.36
N LEU A 585 -6.96 -30.33 18.53
CA LEU A 585 -6.30 -30.37 19.83
C LEU A 585 -6.31 -28.97 20.48
N PRO A 586 -6.53 -28.87 21.80
CA PRO A 586 -6.32 -27.62 22.49
C PRO A 586 -4.84 -27.18 22.44
N PRO A 587 -4.55 -25.89 22.53
CA PRO A 587 -3.17 -25.43 22.62
C PRO A 587 -2.46 -26.00 23.85
N PRO A 588 -1.12 -26.16 23.81
CA PRO A 588 -0.33 -26.60 24.95
C PRO A 588 -0.59 -25.72 26.20
N GLY A 589 -0.79 -26.35 27.37
CA GLY A 589 -1.15 -25.67 28.62
C GLY A 589 -2.65 -25.48 28.83
N PHE A 590 -3.48 -25.89 27.88
CA PHE A 590 -4.94 -25.82 27.94
C PHE A 590 -5.62 -27.18 27.71
N GLU A 591 -4.93 -28.26 27.99
CA GLU A 591 -5.37 -29.66 27.74
C GLU A 591 -6.68 -29.99 28.49
N ASN A 592 -6.96 -29.30 29.60
CA ASN A 592 -8.19 -29.48 30.38
C ASN A 592 -9.41 -28.71 29.84
N ILE A 593 -9.22 -27.88 28.83
CA ILE A 593 -10.34 -27.25 28.11
C ILE A 593 -10.91 -28.31 27.18
N SER A 594 -12.05 -28.90 27.53
CA SER A 594 -12.76 -29.84 26.62
C SER A 594 -12.88 -29.22 25.25
N PRO A 595 -12.46 -29.92 24.18
CA PRO A 595 -12.79 -29.49 22.83
C PRO A 595 -14.31 -29.31 22.80
N ALA A 596 -14.77 -28.14 22.39
CA ALA A 596 -16.19 -27.87 22.23
C ALA A 596 -16.77 -29.10 21.53
N LYS A 597 -17.84 -29.70 22.09
CA LYS A 597 -18.48 -30.88 21.54
C LYS A 597 -18.63 -30.66 20.07
N VAL A 598 -17.81 -31.33 19.28
CA VAL A 598 -17.94 -31.36 17.83
C VAL A 598 -19.33 -31.88 17.58
N ALA A 599 -20.24 -30.99 17.23
CA ALA A 599 -21.61 -31.35 16.94
C ALA A 599 -21.54 -32.46 15.89
N GLN A 600 -21.98 -33.65 16.28
CA GLN A 600 -22.22 -34.79 15.41
C GLN A 600 -23.36 -34.40 14.46
N ALA A 601 -23.03 -33.64 13.42
CA ALA A 601 -23.85 -33.49 12.24
C ALA A 601 -23.11 -34.17 11.10
N THR A 602 -23.13 -35.47 11.12
CA THR A 602 -22.90 -36.28 9.93
C THR A 602 -24.21 -36.22 9.13
N PRO A 603 -24.27 -35.57 7.98
CA PRO A 603 -25.36 -35.81 7.05
C PRO A 603 -25.17 -37.24 6.55
N ALA A 604 -26.16 -38.08 6.83
CA ALA A 604 -26.23 -39.41 6.22
C ALA A 604 -26.19 -39.22 4.69
N VAL A 605 -25.10 -39.66 4.09
CA VAL A 605 -25.06 -39.92 2.65
C VAL A 605 -26.04 -41.09 2.44
N LYS A 606 -27.22 -40.79 1.87
CA LYS A 606 -28.09 -41.81 1.34
C LYS A 606 -27.47 -42.36 0.05
N PRO A 607 -27.55 -43.69 -0.16
CA PRO A 607 -26.93 -44.39 -1.27
C PRO A 607 -27.46 -43.95 -2.65
#